data_ca249c197fed911384ce8382bf035f63
#
_entry.id   ca249c197fed911384ce8382bf035f63
#
_cell.length_a   1.000
_cell.length_b   1.000
_cell.length_c   1.000
_cell.angle_alpha   90.00
_cell.angle_beta   90.00
_cell.angle_gamma   90.00
#
_symmetry.space_group_name_H-M   'P 1'
#
loop_
_entity.id
_entity.type
_entity.pdbx_description
1 polymer ?
#
loop_
_entity_poly.entity_id
_entity_poly.type
_entity_poly.pdbx_seq_one_letter_code
_entity_poly.pdbx_strand_id
1 'polypeptide(L)'
;MCIRDSYDGDVQSDTMAQGYGSLGLMTSTLLTPDGKIMEAEAAHGTVTRHYRMHQQGKETSTNPIASIFAWTRGLAHRGKLDGNQELIKFANTIEEVCIGCVESGSMTKDLAILVGPSSKSVSYTHLTLPTNREV
;
A
#
# COMPACT_ATOMS: atom_id res chain seq x y z
N MET A 1 -23.61 -2.57 16.93
CA MET A 1 -23.33 -1.16 16.68
C MET A 1 -22.05 -1.11 15.90
N CYS A 2 -22.04 -0.41 14.82
CA CYS A 2 -20.90 0.00 13.99
C CYS A 2 -20.71 -0.69 12.65
N ILE A 3 -21.75 -1.31 12.11
CA ILE A 3 -21.76 -1.60 10.65
C ILE A 3 -21.72 -0.30 9.85
N ARG A 4 -22.12 0.79 10.46
CA ARG A 4 -22.06 2.14 9.90
C ARG A 4 -20.66 2.62 9.65
N ASP A 5 -19.71 2.15 10.43
CA ASP A 5 -18.34 2.62 10.40
C ASP A 5 -17.54 2.00 9.27
N SER A 6 -17.96 0.85 8.71
CA SER A 6 -17.26 0.24 7.60
C SER A 6 -17.46 1.04 6.30
N TYR A 7 -18.67 1.46 5.97
CA TYR A 7 -18.93 2.23 4.75
C TYR A 7 -18.64 3.73 4.93
N ASP A 8 -19.24 4.35 5.95
CA ASP A 8 -19.09 5.79 6.16
C ASP A 8 -17.65 6.16 6.57
N GLY A 9 -17.00 5.32 7.36
CA GLY A 9 -15.60 5.50 7.75
C GLY A 9 -14.65 5.34 6.57
N ASP A 10 -14.88 4.38 5.70
CA ASP A 10 -14.13 4.16 4.47
C ASP A 10 -14.26 5.36 3.52
N VAL A 11 -15.47 5.81 3.24
CA VAL A 11 -15.72 7.01 2.43
C VAL A 11 -15.08 8.25 3.03
N GLN A 12 -15.14 8.42 4.35
CA GLN A 12 -14.56 9.57 5.04
C GLN A 12 -13.02 9.55 4.95
N SER A 13 -12.39 8.41 5.21
CA SER A 13 -10.93 8.27 5.16
C SER A 13 -10.40 8.43 3.74
N ASP A 14 -11.08 7.88 2.74
CA ASP A 14 -10.74 8.04 1.33
C ASP A 14 -10.85 9.50 0.88
N THR A 15 -11.90 10.20 1.30
CA THR A 15 -12.10 11.62 1.00
C THR A 15 -10.97 12.46 1.60
N MET A 16 -10.56 12.17 2.83
CA MET A 16 -9.43 12.84 3.48
C MET A 16 -8.12 12.55 2.75
N ALA A 17 -7.83 11.29 2.45
CA ALA A 17 -6.61 10.88 1.76
C ALA A 17 -6.50 11.48 0.35
N GLN A 18 -7.62 11.57 -0.36
CA GLN A 18 -7.68 12.19 -1.67
C GLN A 18 -7.37 13.69 -1.60
N GLY A 19 -7.81 14.37 -0.56
CA GLY A 19 -7.47 15.80 -0.32
C GLY A 19 -5.96 16.05 -0.19
N TYR A 20 -5.21 15.05 0.30
CA TYR A 20 -3.74 15.09 0.39
C TYR A 20 -3.04 14.45 -0.81
N GLY A 21 -3.77 13.99 -1.83
CA GLY A 21 -3.19 13.36 -3.01
C GLY A 21 -2.59 11.97 -2.77
N SER A 22 -2.87 11.35 -1.64
CA SER A 22 -2.18 10.13 -1.17
C SER A 22 -3.00 8.84 -1.28
N LEU A 23 -4.05 8.79 -2.09
CA LEU A 23 -4.91 7.61 -2.22
C LEU A 23 -4.11 6.33 -2.56
N GLY A 24 -3.09 6.45 -3.41
CA GLY A 24 -2.21 5.33 -3.76
C GLY A 24 -1.26 4.86 -2.65
N LEU A 25 -1.17 5.59 -1.54
CA LEU A 25 -0.38 5.26 -0.36
C LEU A 25 -1.25 4.84 0.84
N MET A 26 -2.55 4.97 0.69
CA MET A 26 -3.49 4.75 1.78
C MET A 26 -3.81 3.27 1.93
N THR A 27 -3.87 2.85 3.18
CA THR A 27 -4.33 1.52 3.58
C THR A 27 -5.50 1.68 4.54
N SER A 28 -6.60 1.04 4.23
CA SER A 28 -7.78 0.94 5.09
C SER A 28 -7.60 -0.20 6.09
N THR A 29 -7.99 0.03 7.33
CA THR A 29 -7.96 -0.99 8.38
C THR A 29 -9.25 -0.97 9.20
N LEU A 30 -9.85 -2.14 9.37
CA LEU A 30 -11.00 -2.36 10.25
C LEU A 30 -10.55 -3.22 11.43
N LEU A 31 -10.91 -2.81 12.63
CA LEU A 31 -10.55 -3.50 13.86
C LEU A 31 -11.82 -3.81 14.66
N THR A 32 -11.92 -5.04 15.19
CA THR A 32 -13.01 -5.38 16.11
C THR A 32 -12.86 -4.61 17.42
N PRO A 33 -13.98 -4.32 18.13
CA PRO A 33 -13.93 -3.55 19.38
C PRO A 33 -13.04 -4.17 20.46
N ASP A 34 -12.84 -5.49 20.44
CA ASP A 34 -11.96 -6.21 21.35
C ASP A 34 -10.50 -6.28 20.86
N GLY A 35 -10.22 -5.72 19.67
CA GLY A 35 -8.89 -5.66 19.10
C GLY A 35 -8.30 -6.98 18.63
N LYS A 36 -9.09 -8.07 18.58
CA LYS A 36 -8.58 -9.42 18.27
C LYS A 36 -8.54 -9.72 16.78
N ILE A 37 -9.42 -9.08 16.01
CA ILE A 37 -9.50 -9.31 14.56
C ILE A 37 -9.26 -7.98 13.87
N MET A 38 -8.38 -8.01 12.88
CA MET A 38 -8.08 -6.88 12.02
C MET A 38 -8.19 -7.29 10.56
N GLU A 39 -8.87 -6.49 9.80
CA GLU A 39 -8.87 -6.52 8.35
C GLU A 39 -8.06 -5.32 7.85
N ALA A 40 -7.20 -5.56 6.87
CA ALA A 40 -6.41 -4.51 6.25
C ALA A 40 -6.42 -4.68 4.73
N GLU A 41 -6.68 -3.61 4.02
CA GLU A 41 -6.76 -3.61 2.56
C GLU A 41 -6.15 -2.34 1.96
N ALA A 42 -5.81 -2.42 0.68
CA ALA A 42 -5.48 -1.22 -0.09
C ALA A 42 -6.76 -0.43 -0.35
N ALA A 43 -6.72 0.88 -0.14
CA ALA A 43 -7.88 1.77 -0.34
C ALA A 43 -8.25 1.99 -1.82
N HIS A 44 -7.72 1.21 -2.73
CA HIS A 44 -8.01 1.27 -4.17
C HIS A 44 -8.39 -0.10 -4.73
N GLY A 45 -9.11 -0.09 -5.85
CA GLY A 45 -9.54 -1.32 -6.53
C GLY A 45 -8.39 -2.05 -7.24
N THR A 46 -8.73 -3.15 -7.90
CA THR A 46 -7.80 -4.09 -8.56
C THR A 46 -7.12 -3.56 -9.82
N VAL A 47 -7.41 -2.31 -10.23
CA VAL A 47 -6.79 -1.61 -11.37
C VAL A 47 -6.78 -2.48 -12.66
N THR A 48 -7.89 -3.12 -12.97
CA THR A 48 -8.06 -4.03 -14.11
C THR A 48 -7.65 -3.43 -15.47
N ARG A 49 -7.71 -2.08 -15.59
CA ARG A 49 -7.25 -1.37 -16.77
C ARG A 49 -5.76 -1.58 -17.03
N HIS A 50 -4.93 -1.53 -15.99
CA HIS A 50 -3.49 -1.76 -16.13
C HIS A 50 -3.18 -3.19 -16.55
N TYR A 51 -3.90 -4.16 -16.00
CA TYR A 51 -3.74 -5.56 -16.40
C TYR A 51 -4.07 -5.78 -17.89
N ARG A 52 -5.17 -5.20 -18.38
CA ARG A 52 -5.54 -5.26 -19.80
C ARG A 52 -4.50 -4.58 -20.70
N MET A 53 -3.93 -3.48 -20.27
CA MET A 53 -2.85 -2.79 -20.99
C MET A 53 -1.59 -3.66 -21.04
N HIS A 54 -1.24 -4.29 -19.93
CA HIS A 54 -0.11 -5.21 -19.84
C HIS A 54 -0.30 -6.41 -20.79
N GLN A 55 -1.49 -7.01 -20.84
CA GLN A 55 -1.81 -8.08 -21.79
C GLN A 55 -1.66 -7.67 -23.26
N GLN A 56 -1.81 -6.37 -23.55
CA GLN A 56 -1.59 -5.79 -24.89
C GLN A 56 -0.12 -5.45 -25.17
N GLY A 57 0.80 -5.78 -24.27
CA GLY A 57 2.23 -5.43 -24.40
C GLY A 57 2.54 -3.96 -24.18
N LYS A 58 1.60 -3.18 -23.59
CA LYS A 58 1.82 -1.77 -23.28
C LYS A 58 2.49 -1.63 -21.92
N GLU A 59 3.37 -0.65 -21.81
CA GLU A 59 3.99 -0.31 -20.54
C GLU A 59 2.94 0.18 -19.54
N THR A 60 2.96 -0.39 -18.33
CA THR A 60 2.09 -0.04 -17.22
C THR A 60 2.86 0.19 -15.96
N SER A 61 2.37 1.08 -15.10
CA SER A 61 2.94 1.36 -13.79
C SER A 61 1.82 1.27 -12.76
N THR A 62 1.94 0.32 -11.83
CA THR A 62 0.97 0.12 -10.74
C THR A 62 1.70 0.32 -9.41
N ASN A 63 1.10 1.14 -8.53
CA ASN A 63 1.66 1.42 -7.22
C ASN A 63 1.32 0.27 -6.24
N PRO A 64 2.29 -0.48 -5.72
CA PRO A 64 2.05 -1.58 -4.78
C PRO A 64 2.05 -1.14 -3.31
N ILE A 65 2.36 0.11 -3.00
CA ILE A 65 2.66 0.57 -1.62
C ILE A 65 1.45 0.35 -0.70
N ALA A 66 0.24 0.71 -1.13
CA ALA A 66 -0.95 0.50 -0.33
C ALA A 66 -1.18 -0.97 0.04
N SER A 67 -0.94 -1.89 -0.91
CA SER A 67 -1.03 -3.33 -0.66
C SER A 67 0.08 -3.83 0.27
N ILE A 68 1.30 -3.32 0.11
CA ILE A 68 2.42 -3.65 1.03
C ILE A 68 2.08 -3.21 2.44
N PHE A 69 1.57 -1.99 2.61
CA PHE A 69 1.20 -1.46 3.91
C PHE A 69 0.01 -2.20 4.54
N ALA A 70 -0.94 -2.68 3.75
CA ALA A 70 -2.00 -3.56 4.25
C ALA A 70 -1.42 -4.83 4.88
N TRP A 71 -0.46 -5.48 4.21
CA TRP A 71 0.23 -6.64 4.75
C TRP A 71 1.05 -6.32 6.01
N THR A 72 1.83 -5.25 6.00
CA THR A 72 2.66 -4.88 7.17
C THR A 72 1.82 -4.53 8.37
N ARG A 73 0.68 -3.85 8.19
CA ARG A 73 -0.27 -3.56 9.27
C ARG A 73 -0.86 -4.84 9.85
N GLY A 74 -1.28 -5.79 9.01
CA GLY A 74 -1.75 -7.11 9.46
C GLY A 74 -0.69 -7.89 10.22
N LEU A 75 0.55 -7.93 9.71
CA LEU A 75 1.68 -8.59 10.37
C LEU A 75 2.04 -7.95 11.71
N ALA A 76 2.08 -6.61 11.76
CA ALA A 76 2.35 -5.90 13.01
C ALA A 76 1.25 -6.14 14.06
N HIS A 77 -0.02 -6.17 13.63
CA HIS A 77 -1.13 -6.52 14.51
C HIS A 77 -1.00 -7.96 15.05
N ARG A 78 -0.71 -8.91 14.17
CA ARG A 78 -0.47 -10.30 14.57
C ARG A 78 0.70 -10.42 15.54
N GLY A 79 1.80 -9.71 15.26
CA GLY A 79 2.94 -9.65 16.14
C GLY A 79 2.60 -9.12 17.55
N LYS A 80 1.70 -8.14 17.64
CA LYS A 80 1.21 -7.64 18.93
C LYS A 80 0.40 -8.68 19.68
N LEU A 81 -0.49 -9.40 19.01
CA LEU A 81 -1.32 -10.45 19.62
C LEU A 81 -0.48 -11.63 20.14
N ASP A 82 0.57 -11.98 19.42
CA ASP A 82 1.46 -13.11 19.78
C ASP A 82 2.64 -12.69 20.68
N GLY A 83 2.81 -11.40 20.94
CA GLY A 83 3.99 -10.89 21.67
C GLY A 83 5.31 -11.02 20.88
N ASN A 84 5.23 -11.19 19.55
CA ASN A 84 6.38 -11.40 18.68
C ASN A 84 6.96 -10.06 18.20
N GLN A 85 7.98 -9.58 18.91
CA GLN A 85 8.65 -8.30 18.62
C GLN A 85 9.43 -8.33 17.30
N GLU A 86 9.96 -9.49 16.89
CA GLU A 86 10.70 -9.63 15.64
C GLU A 86 9.78 -9.42 14.44
N LEU A 87 8.56 -9.94 14.50
CA LEU A 87 7.55 -9.76 13.45
C LEU A 87 7.13 -8.29 13.35
N ILE A 88 6.94 -7.61 14.48
CA ILE A 88 6.63 -6.17 14.51
C ILE A 88 7.77 -5.37 13.88
N LYS A 89 9.01 -5.66 14.28
CA LYS A 89 10.19 -4.99 13.74
C LYS A 89 10.32 -5.21 12.24
N PHE A 90 10.12 -6.43 11.76
CA PHE A 90 10.13 -6.77 10.35
C PHE A 90 9.11 -5.94 9.55
N ALA A 91 7.86 -5.88 10.03
CA ALA A 91 6.81 -5.11 9.38
C ALA A 91 7.15 -3.61 9.31
N ASN A 92 7.62 -3.02 10.41
CA ASN A 92 8.00 -1.62 10.46
C ASN A 92 9.20 -1.32 9.52
N THR A 93 10.19 -2.22 9.48
CA THR A 93 11.35 -2.06 8.58
C THR A 93 10.93 -2.02 7.12
N ILE A 94 9.96 -2.85 6.71
CA ILE A 94 9.43 -2.80 5.33
C ILE A 94 8.79 -1.45 5.04
N GLU A 95 7.98 -0.91 5.96
CA GLU A 95 7.35 0.40 5.79
C GLU A 95 8.41 1.51 5.66
N GLU A 96 9.42 1.52 6.54
CA GLU A 96 10.52 2.48 6.50
C GLU A 96 11.30 2.42 5.17
N VAL A 97 11.58 1.22 4.67
CA VAL A 97 12.26 1.03 3.37
C VAL A 97 11.40 1.57 2.23
N CYS A 98 10.09 1.28 2.22
CA CYS A 98 9.19 1.79 1.19
C CYS A 98 9.14 3.33 1.20
N ILE A 99 9.03 3.94 2.38
CA ILE A 99 9.04 5.40 2.54
C ILE A 99 10.37 5.97 2.04
N GLY A 100 11.50 5.39 2.47
CA GLY A 100 12.84 5.82 2.05
C GLY A 100 13.05 5.71 0.53
N CYS A 101 12.49 4.70 -0.13
CA CYS A 101 12.51 4.60 -1.59
C CYS A 101 11.78 5.77 -2.25
N VAL A 102 10.59 6.12 -1.76
CA VAL A 102 9.82 7.24 -2.30
C VAL A 102 10.52 8.57 -2.04
N GLU A 103 11.03 8.79 -0.84
CA GLU A 103 11.78 10.00 -0.47
C GLU A 103 13.08 10.17 -1.26
N SER A 104 13.74 9.06 -1.62
CA SER A 104 14.92 9.08 -2.51
C SER A 104 14.60 9.39 -3.98
N GLY A 105 13.32 9.53 -4.32
CA GLY A 105 12.84 9.81 -5.67
C GLY A 105 12.59 8.56 -6.53
N SER A 106 12.74 7.36 -5.96
CA SER A 106 12.41 6.10 -6.64
C SER A 106 10.95 5.76 -6.39
N MET A 107 10.08 6.15 -7.32
CA MET A 107 8.63 6.01 -7.14
C MET A 107 7.92 5.62 -8.43
N THR A 108 6.69 5.16 -8.30
CA THR A 108 5.82 4.84 -9.43
C THR A 108 5.34 6.12 -10.14
N LYS A 109 4.90 5.96 -11.38
CA LYS A 109 4.51 7.08 -12.24
C LYS A 109 3.38 7.93 -11.64
N ASP A 110 2.43 7.32 -10.96
CA ASP A 110 1.33 8.00 -10.27
C ASP A 110 1.84 8.94 -9.17
N LEU A 111 2.78 8.48 -8.34
CA LEU A 111 3.41 9.32 -7.32
C LEU A 111 4.29 10.41 -7.94
N ALA A 112 5.04 10.07 -8.98
CA ALA A 112 5.90 11.02 -9.67
C ALA A 112 5.11 12.20 -10.26
N ILE A 113 3.90 11.96 -10.77
CA ILE A 113 3.02 13.01 -11.27
C ILE A 113 2.57 13.96 -10.15
N LEU A 114 2.33 13.42 -8.95
CA LEU A 114 1.91 14.22 -7.79
C LEU A 114 3.06 15.09 -7.23
N VAL A 115 4.27 14.55 -7.22
CA VAL A 115 5.46 15.27 -6.71
C VAL A 115 5.95 16.34 -7.68
N GLY A 116 5.79 16.12 -8.98
CA GLY A 116 6.14 17.12 -10.02
C GLY A 116 7.34 16.70 -10.90
N PRO A 117 7.77 17.58 -11.81
CA PRO A 117 8.69 17.24 -12.91
C PRO A 117 10.11 16.91 -12.47
N SER A 118 10.50 17.13 -11.23
CA SER A 118 11.83 16.80 -10.70
C SER A 118 11.95 15.32 -10.24
N SER A 119 10.85 14.60 -10.17
CA SER A 119 10.84 13.20 -9.72
C SER A 119 11.10 12.23 -10.88
N LYS A 120 11.86 11.17 -10.60
CA LYS A 120 12.10 10.07 -11.54
C LYS A 120 11.09 8.96 -11.30
N SER A 121 10.23 8.69 -12.27
CA SER A 121 9.39 7.49 -12.21
C SER A 121 10.19 6.24 -12.56
N VAL A 122 9.99 5.17 -11.82
CA VAL A 122 10.53 3.85 -12.14
C VAL A 122 9.43 2.96 -12.73
N SER A 123 9.79 2.10 -13.67
CA SER A 123 8.87 1.13 -14.23
C SER A 123 8.55 0.02 -13.21
N TYR A 124 7.42 -0.65 -13.39
CA TYR A 124 6.97 -1.74 -12.52
C TYR A 124 8.05 -2.81 -12.25
N THR A 125 8.87 -3.12 -13.25
CA THR A 125 9.95 -4.11 -13.15
C THR A 125 11.04 -3.76 -12.14
N HIS A 126 11.17 -2.50 -11.75
CA HIS A 126 12.17 -2.05 -10.77
C HIS A 126 11.65 -2.05 -9.33
N LEU A 127 10.33 -2.09 -9.14
CA LEU A 127 9.68 -2.10 -7.82
C LEU A 127 9.23 -3.49 -7.37
N THR A 128 9.25 -4.48 -8.25
CA THR A 128 9.06 -5.86 -7.83
C THR A 128 10.32 -6.32 -7.10
N LEU A 129 10.15 -6.77 -5.87
CA LEU A 129 11.18 -7.54 -5.17
C LEU A 129 11.69 -8.62 -6.13
N PRO A 130 13.00 -8.92 -6.16
CA PRO A 130 13.58 -9.93 -7.05
C PRO A 130 13.19 -11.35 -6.59
N THR A 131 11.90 -11.62 -6.48
CA THR A 131 11.35 -12.92 -6.09
C THR A 131 11.32 -13.92 -7.23
N ASN A 132 11.69 -13.51 -8.45
CA ASN A 132 11.76 -14.35 -9.64
C ASN A 132 13.17 -14.43 -10.24
N ARG A 133 14.20 -14.43 -9.43
CA ARG A 133 15.43 -15.08 -9.88
C ARG A 133 15.28 -16.54 -9.54
N GLU A 134 14.90 -17.29 -10.54
CA GLU A 134 14.92 -18.73 -10.57
C GLU A 134 16.18 -19.28 -9.90
N VAL A 135 15.97 -20.22 -9.02
CA VAL A 135 16.96 -21.18 -8.56
C VAL A 135 17.35 -22.06 -9.75
#